data_ab6c484873285d4990f6217cffda16a3
#
_entry.id   ab6c484873285d4990f6217cffda16a3
#
_cell.length_a   1.000
_cell.length_b   1.000
_cell.length_c   1.000
_cell.angle_alpha   90.00
_cell.angle_beta   90.00
_cell.angle_gamma   90.00
#
_symmetry.space_group_name_H-M   'P 1'
#
loop_
_entity.id
_entity.type
_entity.pdbx_description
1 polymer ?
#
loop_
_entity_poly.entity_id
_entity_poly.type
_entity_poly.pdbx_seq_one_letter_code
_entity_poly.pdbx_strand_id
1 'polypeptide(L)'
;MNKTRILFVCYGNICRSPMAEGISCRRLGARGEAASAGIAANGGPASEEAVLVMKLVYQTDISGHVARPVGVYDIKSFDHVVAMDISIYNHLRDIWGVPVSKLYGWDIEDPLGLGYDAYKETAAKIERRLDQFLASIGFD
;
A
#
# COMPACT_ATOMS: atom_id res chain seq x y z
N MET A 1 -11.34 -3.66 -21.53
CA MET A 1 -10.54 -2.54 -20.99
C MET A 1 -9.58 -3.05 -19.94
N ASN A 2 -8.35 -2.59 -20.04
CA ASN A 2 -7.33 -2.97 -19.07
C ASN A 2 -7.50 -2.19 -17.79
N LYS A 3 -7.39 -2.89 -16.67
CA LYS A 3 -7.38 -2.25 -15.35
C LYS A 3 -5.96 -1.80 -15.00
N THR A 4 -5.85 -0.63 -14.39
CA THR A 4 -4.59 -0.20 -13.79
C THR A 4 -4.33 -1.01 -12.53
N ARG A 5 -3.19 -1.66 -12.43
CA ARG A 5 -2.87 -2.54 -11.30
C ARG A 5 -1.70 -1.96 -10.50
N ILE A 6 -1.93 -1.74 -9.22
CA ILE A 6 -0.96 -1.09 -8.31
C ILE A 6 -0.67 -2.01 -7.13
N LEU A 7 0.62 -2.23 -6.84
CA LEU A 7 1.05 -2.98 -5.67
C LEU A 7 1.68 -2.02 -4.66
N PHE A 8 1.18 -1.99 -3.44
CA PHE A 8 1.73 -1.21 -2.34
C PHE A 8 2.57 -2.11 -1.43
N VAL A 9 3.80 -1.71 -1.14
CA VAL A 9 4.72 -2.53 -0.37
C VAL A 9 5.25 -1.77 0.84
N CYS A 10 5.17 -2.40 2.01
CA CYS A 10 5.82 -1.91 3.21
C CYS A 10 6.65 -3.03 3.84
N TYR A 11 7.05 -2.88 5.11
CA TYR A 11 7.88 -3.90 5.74
C TYR A 11 7.08 -5.16 6.09
N GLY A 12 6.06 -5.03 6.94
CA GLY A 12 5.31 -6.18 7.46
C GLY A 12 3.97 -6.46 6.81
N ASN A 13 3.47 -5.56 5.97
CA ASN A 13 2.15 -5.63 5.35
C ASN A 13 1.02 -5.72 6.38
N ILE A 14 1.16 -5.03 7.50
CA ILE A 14 0.13 -4.99 8.56
C ILE A 14 -0.38 -3.58 8.88
N CYS A 15 0.33 -2.53 8.47
CA CYS A 15 -0.05 -1.14 8.78
C CYS A 15 -0.21 -0.31 7.51
N ARG A 16 0.89 0.21 6.97
CA ARG A 16 0.90 1.19 5.86
C ARG A 16 0.30 0.65 4.57
N SER A 17 0.80 -0.47 4.08
CA SER A 17 0.35 -0.99 2.79
C SER A 17 -1.08 -1.53 2.79
N PRO A 18 -1.60 -2.15 3.87
CA PRO A 18 -3.02 -2.52 3.91
C PRO A 18 -3.94 -1.30 3.88
N MET A 19 -3.56 -0.20 4.57
CA MET A 19 -4.34 1.03 4.52
C MET A 19 -4.30 1.65 3.12
N ALA A 20 -3.12 1.67 2.48
CA ALA A 20 -2.98 2.17 1.12
C ALA A 20 -3.83 1.35 0.14
N GLU A 21 -3.82 0.05 0.27
CA GLU A 21 -4.65 -0.84 -0.55
C GLU A 21 -6.13 -0.52 -0.38
N GLY A 22 -6.60 -0.39 0.85
CA GLY A 22 -8.02 -0.11 1.13
C GLY A 22 -8.47 1.23 0.57
N ILE A 23 -7.69 2.28 0.78
CA ILE A 23 -8.02 3.61 0.25
C ILE A 23 -8.01 3.58 -1.29
N SER A 24 -7.01 2.91 -1.87
CA SER A 24 -6.85 2.84 -3.32
C SER A 24 -7.97 2.06 -3.99
N CYS A 25 -8.42 0.96 -3.43
CA CYS A 25 -9.53 0.19 -3.98
C CYS A 25 -10.77 1.06 -4.17
N ARG A 26 -11.06 1.93 -3.23
CA ARG A 26 -12.20 2.84 -3.34
C ARG A 26 -11.99 3.90 -4.43
N ARG A 27 -10.77 4.45 -4.52
CA ARG A 27 -10.44 5.47 -5.53
C ARG A 27 -10.42 4.90 -6.94
N LEU A 28 -9.93 3.68 -7.11
CA LEU A 28 -9.81 3.06 -8.42
C LEU A 28 -11.16 2.56 -8.95
N GLY A 29 -12.02 2.08 -8.07
CA GLY A 29 -13.31 1.53 -8.47
C GLY A 29 -13.16 0.38 -9.44
N ALA A 30 -14.00 0.35 -10.48
CA ALA A 30 -13.98 -0.72 -11.48
C ALA A 30 -12.83 -0.60 -12.48
N ARG A 31 -12.10 0.53 -12.49
CA ARG A 31 -11.06 0.79 -13.48
C ARG A 31 -9.66 0.39 -13.03
N GLY A 32 -9.53 -0.13 -11.82
CA GLY A 32 -8.23 -0.50 -11.32
C GLY A 32 -8.28 -1.56 -10.24
N GLU A 33 -7.12 -2.09 -9.90
CA GLU A 33 -6.94 -3.06 -8.85
C GLU A 33 -5.76 -2.64 -7.97
N ALA A 34 -5.93 -2.76 -6.67
CA ALA A 34 -4.85 -2.52 -5.72
C ALA A 34 -4.60 -3.80 -4.92
N ALA A 35 -3.33 -4.05 -4.65
CA ALA A 35 -2.90 -5.15 -3.79
C ALA A 35 -1.80 -4.63 -2.87
N SER A 36 -1.45 -5.40 -1.85
CA SER A 36 -0.37 -5.03 -0.94
C SER A 36 0.48 -6.23 -0.55
N ALA A 37 1.72 -5.96 -0.17
CA ALA A 37 2.69 -6.96 0.24
C ALA A 37 3.68 -6.36 1.23
N GLY A 38 4.45 -7.23 1.90
CA GLY A 38 5.54 -6.83 2.78
C GLY A 38 6.81 -7.58 2.46
N ILE A 39 7.94 -6.93 2.65
CA ILE A 39 9.23 -7.61 2.42
C ILE A 39 9.53 -8.62 3.53
N ALA A 40 8.87 -8.51 4.68
CA ALA A 40 9.01 -9.44 5.80
C ALA A 40 7.64 -9.84 6.37
N ALA A 41 6.63 -9.98 5.51
CA ALA A 41 5.28 -10.36 5.92
C ALA A 41 5.23 -11.82 6.38
N ASN A 42 4.45 -12.09 7.44
CA ASN A 42 4.39 -13.40 8.09
C ASN A 42 2.99 -14.02 8.16
N GLY A 43 2.03 -13.52 7.40
CA GLY A 43 0.69 -14.12 7.33
C GLY A 43 -0.29 -13.64 8.38
N GLY A 44 0.07 -12.68 9.21
CA GLY A 44 -0.83 -12.14 10.23
C GLY A 44 -1.86 -11.16 9.69
N PRO A 45 -2.85 -10.77 10.53
CA PRO A 45 -3.85 -9.78 10.13
C PRO A 45 -3.26 -8.37 10.13
N ALA A 46 -4.02 -7.41 9.56
CA ALA A 46 -3.70 -6.00 9.72
C ALA A 46 -3.75 -5.63 11.21
N SER A 47 -2.95 -4.63 11.61
CA SER A 47 -2.95 -4.19 13.00
C SER A 47 -4.33 -3.65 13.39
N GLU A 48 -4.67 -3.76 14.68
CA GLU A 48 -5.99 -3.33 15.17
C GLU A 48 -6.25 -1.85 14.87
N GLU A 49 -5.24 -1.00 15.04
CA GLU A 49 -5.37 0.43 14.78
C GLU A 49 -5.61 0.71 13.29
N ALA A 50 -4.96 -0.04 12.40
CA ALA A 50 -5.20 0.11 10.96
C ALA A 50 -6.64 -0.27 10.61
N VAL A 51 -7.12 -1.39 11.14
CA VAL A 51 -8.51 -1.83 10.93
C VAL A 51 -9.48 -0.76 11.43
N LEU A 52 -9.23 -0.20 12.62
CA LEU A 52 -10.11 0.78 13.23
C LEU A 52 -10.14 2.10 12.45
N VAL A 53 -8.98 2.62 12.05
CA VAL A 53 -8.90 3.85 11.25
C VAL A 53 -9.63 3.67 9.92
N MET A 54 -9.42 2.55 9.25
CA MET A 54 -10.06 2.31 7.97
C MET A 54 -11.58 2.22 8.11
N LYS A 55 -12.06 1.61 9.17
CA LYS A 55 -13.49 1.51 9.44
C LYS A 55 -14.11 2.86 9.75
N LEU A 56 -13.51 3.61 10.67
CA LEU A 56 -14.11 4.84 11.22
C LEU A 56 -13.92 6.04 10.29
N VAL A 57 -12.79 6.15 9.63
CA VAL A 57 -12.47 7.32 8.79
C VAL A 57 -12.82 7.09 7.31
N TYR A 58 -12.60 5.88 6.83
CA TYR A 58 -12.74 5.58 5.40
C TYR A 58 -13.91 4.64 5.07
N GLN A 59 -14.67 4.20 6.08
CA GLN A 59 -15.80 3.27 5.91
C GLN A 59 -15.41 2.04 5.08
N THR A 60 -14.21 1.53 5.33
CA THR A 60 -13.64 0.40 4.60
C THR A 60 -13.22 -0.67 5.60
N ASP A 61 -13.67 -1.91 5.36
CA ASP A 61 -13.34 -3.05 6.22
C ASP A 61 -12.09 -3.76 5.71
N ILE A 62 -11.00 -3.70 6.46
CA ILE A 62 -9.78 -4.46 6.17
C ILE A 62 -9.52 -5.55 7.22
N SER A 63 -10.54 -5.93 8.00
CA SER A 63 -10.39 -6.97 9.04
C SER A 63 -10.05 -8.34 8.48
N GLY A 64 -10.37 -8.60 7.21
CA GLY A 64 -10.01 -9.86 6.55
C GLY A 64 -8.63 -9.89 5.92
N HIS A 65 -7.85 -8.81 6.06
CA HIS A 65 -6.53 -8.74 5.46
C HIS A 65 -5.58 -9.80 6.02
N VAL A 66 -4.82 -10.42 5.13
CA VAL A 66 -3.75 -11.36 5.51
C VAL A 66 -2.44 -10.82 4.93
N ALA A 67 -1.44 -10.61 5.80
CA ALA A 67 -0.15 -10.10 5.37
C ALA A 67 0.53 -11.10 4.43
N ARG A 68 0.92 -10.63 3.24
CA ARG A 68 1.52 -11.47 2.19
C ARG A 68 2.91 -10.99 1.83
N PRO A 69 3.87 -11.92 1.69
CA PRO A 69 5.20 -11.55 1.20
C PRO A 69 5.13 -11.19 -0.30
N VAL A 70 6.09 -10.38 -0.74
CA VAL A 70 6.18 -9.93 -2.13
C VAL A 70 6.20 -11.11 -3.11
N GLY A 71 6.85 -12.21 -2.73
CA GLY A 71 7.01 -13.38 -3.59
C GLY A 71 5.73 -14.12 -3.96
N VAL A 72 4.60 -13.84 -3.30
CA VAL A 72 3.32 -14.47 -3.70
C VAL A 72 2.73 -13.81 -4.94
N TYR A 73 3.25 -12.65 -5.34
CA TYR A 73 2.77 -11.93 -6.52
C TYR A 73 3.71 -12.08 -7.69
N ASP A 74 3.15 -12.10 -8.89
CA ASP A 74 3.93 -11.83 -10.10
C ASP A 74 4.07 -10.33 -10.23
N ILE A 75 5.22 -9.82 -9.78
CA ILE A 75 5.45 -8.38 -9.70
C ILE A 75 5.41 -7.70 -11.05
N LYS A 76 5.72 -8.45 -12.12
CA LYS A 76 5.68 -7.94 -13.49
C LYS A 76 4.27 -7.66 -13.98
N SER A 77 3.26 -8.28 -13.35
CA SER A 77 1.87 -8.08 -13.72
C SER A 77 1.28 -6.75 -13.26
N PHE A 78 2.00 -6.02 -12.39
CA PHE A 78 1.55 -4.72 -11.92
C PHE A 78 2.07 -3.60 -12.83
N ASP A 79 1.22 -2.60 -13.05
CA ASP A 79 1.61 -1.42 -13.82
C ASP A 79 2.50 -0.50 -12.98
N HIS A 80 2.24 -0.44 -11.68
CA HIS A 80 2.96 0.42 -10.74
C HIS A 80 3.21 -0.32 -9.44
N VAL A 81 4.38 -0.09 -8.86
CA VAL A 81 4.75 -0.61 -7.53
C VAL A 81 5.16 0.56 -6.67
N VAL A 82 4.49 0.73 -5.53
CA VAL A 82 4.70 1.85 -4.63
C VAL A 82 5.31 1.35 -3.31
N ALA A 83 6.51 1.82 -3.02
CA ALA A 83 7.20 1.53 -1.76
C ALA A 83 6.85 2.61 -0.73
N MET A 84 6.53 2.20 0.50
CA MET A 84 6.10 3.12 1.54
C MET A 84 7.25 3.98 2.10
N ASP A 85 8.50 3.56 1.94
CA ASP A 85 9.67 4.37 2.32
C ASP A 85 10.89 4.01 1.46
N ILE A 86 11.99 4.75 1.65
CA ILE A 86 13.18 4.59 0.81
C ILE A 86 13.86 3.23 1.00
N SER A 87 13.82 2.68 2.20
CA SER A 87 14.39 1.36 2.48
C SER A 87 13.66 0.27 1.68
N ILE A 88 12.34 0.34 1.64
CA ILE A 88 11.52 -0.58 0.86
C ILE A 88 11.78 -0.39 -0.64
N TYR A 89 11.87 0.87 -1.07
CA TYR A 89 12.18 1.19 -2.47
C TYR A 89 13.49 0.53 -2.92
N ASN A 90 14.54 0.71 -2.12
CA ASN A 90 15.85 0.14 -2.45
C ASN A 90 15.81 -1.40 -2.48
N HIS A 91 15.09 -2.01 -1.56
CA HIS A 91 14.93 -3.48 -1.50
C HIS A 91 14.23 -3.99 -2.77
N LEU A 92 13.15 -3.35 -3.18
CA LEU A 92 12.40 -3.76 -4.37
C LEU A 92 13.24 -3.60 -5.64
N ARG A 93 14.01 -2.52 -5.74
CA ARG A 93 14.88 -2.28 -6.88
C ARG A 93 16.04 -3.28 -6.94
N ASP A 94 16.74 -3.47 -5.82
CA ASP A 94 18.02 -4.19 -5.79
C ASP A 94 17.86 -5.70 -5.63
N ILE A 95 16.87 -6.15 -4.85
CA ILE A 95 16.65 -7.57 -4.56
C ILE A 95 15.60 -8.17 -5.49
N TRP A 96 14.49 -7.46 -5.71
CA TRP A 96 13.39 -7.96 -6.54
C TRP A 96 13.48 -7.54 -8.00
N GLY A 97 14.40 -6.64 -8.34
CA GLY A 97 14.62 -6.21 -9.72
C GLY A 97 13.46 -5.44 -10.33
N VAL A 98 12.68 -4.74 -9.51
CA VAL A 98 11.56 -3.95 -10.03
C VAL A 98 12.12 -2.80 -10.86
N PRO A 99 11.70 -2.64 -12.13
CA PRO A 99 12.19 -1.54 -12.97
C PRO A 99 11.86 -0.18 -12.37
N VAL A 100 12.81 0.74 -12.39
CA VAL A 100 12.59 2.10 -11.85
C VAL A 100 11.49 2.83 -12.61
N SER A 101 11.19 2.46 -13.84
CA SER A 101 10.13 3.07 -14.64
C SER A 101 8.73 2.82 -14.06
N LYS A 102 8.56 1.80 -13.22
CA LYS A 102 7.28 1.51 -12.57
C LYS A 102 7.35 1.50 -11.05
N LEU A 103 8.51 1.87 -10.47
CA LEU A 103 8.73 1.86 -9.03
C LEU A 103 8.72 3.28 -8.47
N TYR A 104 7.90 3.49 -7.45
CA TYR A 104 7.71 4.81 -6.83
C TYR A 104 8.00 4.70 -5.34
N GLY A 105 8.68 5.70 -4.79
CA GLY A 105 8.99 5.76 -3.36
C GLY A 105 8.19 6.87 -2.68
N TRP A 106 7.48 6.49 -1.62
CA TRP A 106 6.84 7.46 -0.73
C TRP A 106 7.67 7.58 0.55
N ASP A 107 7.31 8.54 1.40
CA ASP A 107 7.99 8.82 2.66
C ASP A 107 7.01 8.70 3.83
N ILE A 108 6.42 7.53 3.97
CA ILE A 108 5.39 7.25 4.98
C ILE A 108 6.06 6.61 6.19
N GLU A 109 6.01 7.29 7.34
CA GLU A 109 6.53 6.74 8.59
C GLU A 109 5.69 5.56 9.06
N ASP A 110 6.35 4.58 9.68
CA ASP A 110 5.68 3.41 10.22
C ASP A 110 4.99 3.80 11.54
N PRO A 111 3.64 3.70 11.63
CA PRO A 111 2.93 4.09 12.84
C PRO A 111 2.89 3.01 13.91
N LEU A 112 3.52 1.85 13.68
CA LEU A 112 3.45 0.72 14.58
C LEU A 112 3.91 1.10 16.00
N GLY A 113 3.07 0.85 16.98
CA GLY A 113 3.38 1.16 18.37
C GLY A 113 3.12 2.60 18.80
N LEU A 114 2.69 3.48 17.89
CA LEU A 114 2.50 4.90 18.17
C LEU A 114 1.03 5.29 18.45
N GLY A 115 0.09 4.35 18.38
CA GLY A 115 -1.30 4.57 18.76
C GLY A 115 -2.21 5.02 17.61
N TYR A 116 -3.50 5.08 17.90
CA TYR A 116 -4.55 5.35 16.91
C TYR A 116 -4.35 6.66 16.15
N ASP A 117 -4.00 7.74 16.85
CA ASP A 117 -3.85 9.05 16.21
C ASP A 117 -2.72 9.05 15.18
N ALA A 118 -1.61 8.34 15.48
CA ALA A 118 -0.52 8.19 14.53
C ALA A 118 -0.96 7.43 13.28
N TYR A 119 -1.76 6.39 13.44
CA TYR A 119 -2.32 5.64 12.32
C TYR A 119 -3.25 6.51 11.48
N LYS A 120 -4.07 7.33 12.12
CA LYS A 120 -4.97 8.24 11.42
C LYS A 120 -4.20 9.27 10.60
N GLU A 121 -3.13 9.84 11.16
CA GLU A 121 -2.26 10.76 10.43
C GLU A 121 -1.55 10.08 9.27
N THR A 122 -1.07 8.85 9.50
CA THR A 122 -0.43 8.05 8.45
C THR A 122 -1.38 7.79 7.30
N ALA A 123 -2.63 7.41 7.60
CA ALA A 123 -3.63 7.18 6.57
C ALA A 123 -3.93 8.46 5.77
N ALA A 124 -4.00 9.61 6.44
CA ALA A 124 -4.22 10.90 5.77
C ALA A 124 -3.05 11.24 4.84
N LYS A 125 -1.82 10.96 5.26
CA LYS A 125 -0.65 11.18 4.41
C LYS A 125 -0.65 10.24 3.20
N ILE A 126 -1.00 8.98 3.41
CA ILE A 126 -1.15 8.01 2.32
C ILE A 126 -2.18 8.51 1.32
N GLU A 127 -3.31 9.00 1.79
CA GLU A 127 -4.37 9.50 0.92
C GLU A 127 -3.89 10.67 0.07
N ARG A 128 -3.18 11.63 0.65
CA ARG A 128 -2.62 12.77 -0.09
C ARG A 128 -1.61 12.32 -1.14
N ARG A 129 -0.72 11.39 -0.77
CA ARG A 129 0.25 10.84 -1.73
C ARG A 129 -0.42 10.07 -2.84
N LEU A 130 -1.48 9.32 -2.51
CA LEU A 130 -2.24 8.59 -3.51
C LEU A 130 -2.90 9.54 -4.52
N ASP A 131 -3.51 10.62 -4.05
CA ASP A 131 -4.14 11.59 -4.94
C ASP A 131 -3.11 12.20 -5.90
N GLN A 132 -1.93 12.57 -5.40
CA GLN A 132 -0.85 13.09 -6.24
C GLN A 132 -0.37 12.03 -7.24
N PHE A 133 -0.23 10.80 -6.78
CA PHE A 133 0.24 9.69 -7.62
C PHE A 133 -0.74 9.41 -8.76
N LEU A 134 -2.02 9.28 -8.44
CA LEU A 134 -3.05 9.00 -9.45
C LEU A 134 -3.12 10.11 -10.50
N ALA A 135 -3.01 11.36 -10.08
CA ALA A 135 -2.95 12.49 -11.02
C ALA A 135 -1.72 12.38 -11.93
N SER A 136 -0.56 11.98 -11.37
CA SER A 136 0.69 11.90 -12.14
C SER A 136 0.68 10.81 -13.20
N ILE A 137 -0.09 9.75 -12.99
CA ILE A 137 -0.20 8.66 -13.98
C ILE A 137 -1.42 8.81 -14.90
N GLY A 138 -2.14 9.92 -14.79
CA GLY A 138 -3.30 10.20 -15.64
C GLY A 138 -4.55 9.43 -15.27
N PHE A 139 -4.65 8.93 -14.06
CA PHE A 139 -5.84 8.24 -13.58
C PHE A 139 -6.83 9.24 -13.02
N ASP A 140 -8.04 9.28 -13.60
CA ASP A 140 -9.11 10.22 -13.20
C ASP A 140 -10.11 9.59 -12.24
#